data_c27e7a4a03ed7b55938fdb154fc6ccd1
#
_entry.id   c27e7a4a03ed7b55938fdb154fc6ccd1
#
_cell.length_a   1.000
_cell.length_b   1.000
_cell.length_c   1.000
_cell.angle_alpha   90.00
_cell.angle_beta   90.00
_cell.angle_gamma   90.00
#
_symmetry.space_group_name_H-M   'P 1'
#
loop_
_entity.id
_entity.type
_entity.pdbx_description
1 polymer ?
#
loop_
_entity_poly.entity_id
_entity_poly.type
_entity_poly.pdbx_seq_one_letter_code
_entity_poly.pdbx_strand_id
1 'polypeptide(L)'
;MSSLLVCALSLFLQAPQAPEAGVFTKKMLPSEDGAAPRLVVTADKRQINCREALRELCSSMNWNIRFESTPLENDLRYAPVDLNLADQDPRMVAQLLAVAGGADSIFDEPAGFEGARVTLHVVRVPSGETESGRQRLRALAGQWYRSFLQDELKYEAIVQQEGMHVRMHLGQLLIDSGDLESAILFFSDVYENRPHDHVGQALLNVAGCHLDLARGYTDNARKLKQLKEAEKWVRRVFEGLPNSPETAPATILLGRVLLAQAQAQTDPIEVHAIARKCQDELRARIIRLLDSVELLEVWLLAGHAQFLMERPQRCYETMLSLRESPYFDDLGPQQFLDYHFLLGFSALGVGKVELAMRALEWFLIHAEDDGRRGRAYVLLAESYLAQQRFVQARAASIEARKRHLVGMPSDWRQRTLRVWARSALALGEKESAFVELEQMVLRGEEPELSLFLVDQMLNDHQWQRAIAVASVLIEREDKIGDLARFKTVKALYDQAVAGDNMADFPSLAIAIAPKVTDHALRSKISTMIGEAYTKLNKLEHAADAFRGILR
;
A
#
# COMPACT_ATOMS: atom_id res chain seq x y z
N MET A 1 9.56 -4.33 23.87
CA MET A 1 9.44 -3.04 24.57
C MET A 1 10.25 -2.95 25.87
N SER A 2 10.29 -3.96 26.70
CA SER A 2 11.17 -3.96 27.91
C SER A 2 12.67 -3.77 27.57
N SER A 3 13.15 -4.31 26.47
CA SER A 3 14.55 -4.16 26.03
C SER A 3 14.90 -2.75 25.56
N LEU A 4 13.97 -1.99 25.01
CA LEU A 4 14.20 -0.61 24.56
C LEU A 4 14.40 0.37 25.73
N LEU A 5 13.65 0.19 26.80
CA LEU A 5 13.78 0.99 28.01
C LEU A 5 15.06 0.65 28.80
N VAL A 6 15.46 -0.62 28.81
CA VAL A 6 16.72 -1.08 29.42
C VAL A 6 17.92 -0.48 28.67
N CYS A 7 17.87 -0.35 27.33
CA CYS A 7 18.91 0.33 26.57
C CYS A 7 19.00 1.83 26.91
N ALA A 8 17.87 2.54 27.07
CA ALA A 8 17.88 3.94 27.45
C ALA A 8 18.52 4.18 28.84
N LEU A 9 18.35 3.25 29.76
CA LEU A 9 18.99 3.31 31.10
C LEU A 9 20.45 2.90 31.10
N SER A 10 20.91 2.00 30.23
CA SER A 10 22.31 1.61 30.12
C SER A 10 23.21 2.67 29.47
N LEU A 11 22.64 3.61 28.72
CA LEU A 11 23.37 4.68 28.04
C LEU A 11 23.93 5.79 28.94
N PHE A 12 23.52 5.85 30.22
CA PHE A 12 23.96 6.88 31.16
C PHE A 12 25.21 6.50 32.01
N LEU A 13 26.03 5.56 31.57
CA LEU A 13 26.91 4.76 32.42
C LEU A 13 28.39 5.24 32.56
N GLN A 14 28.77 6.51 32.42
CA GLN A 14 30.14 6.90 32.81
C GLN A 14 30.26 8.33 33.34
N ALA A 15 30.45 8.50 34.65
CA ALA A 15 30.92 9.73 35.28
C ALA A 15 31.71 9.43 36.59
N PRO A 16 32.58 10.32 37.06
CA PRO A 16 33.59 10.04 38.12
C PRO A 16 33.02 10.03 39.54
N GLN A 17 33.68 9.26 40.40
CA GLN A 17 33.30 8.92 41.80
C GLN A 17 33.25 10.11 42.75
N ALA A 18 32.22 10.17 43.61
CA ALA A 18 32.09 11.03 44.78
C ALA A 18 31.56 10.25 46.01
N PRO A 19 31.70 10.73 47.28
CA PRO A 19 31.71 9.95 48.48
C PRO A 19 30.33 9.54 49.03
N GLU A 20 30.34 8.55 49.92
CA GLU A 20 29.21 7.91 50.58
C GLU A 20 28.25 8.88 51.29
N ALA A 21 27.17 9.25 50.65
CA ALA A 21 25.97 9.80 51.29
C ALA A 21 24.76 9.57 50.36
N GLY A 22 23.91 8.58 50.68
CA GLY A 22 22.65 8.31 49.97
C GLY A 22 22.78 8.02 48.47
N VAL A 23 21.84 7.27 47.87
CA VAL A 23 21.87 6.94 46.43
C VAL A 23 21.77 8.21 45.56
N PHE A 24 21.06 9.25 46.04
CA PHE A 24 20.84 10.47 45.30
C PHE A 24 21.44 11.70 46.03
N THR A 25 22.26 12.46 45.32
CA THR A 25 22.75 13.77 45.75
C THR A 25 22.00 14.87 45.02
N LYS A 26 21.43 15.83 45.77
CA LYS A 26 20.71 16.97 45.20
C LYS A 26 21.57 18.22 45.09
N LYS A 27 21.38 19.00 44.02
CA LYS A 27 22.10 20.24 43.77
C LYS A 27 21.16 21.28 43.15
N MET A 28 21.37 22.55 43.49
CA MET A 28 20.72 23.66 42.78
C MET A 28 21.67 24.18 41.71
N LEU A 29 21.25 24.15 40.45
CA LEU A 29 21.98 24.75 39.35
C LEU A 29 21.44 26.14 39.06
N PRO A 30 22.29 27.17 38.89
CA PRO A 30 21.85 28.45 38.40
C PRO A 30 21.26 28.32 36.99
N SER A 31 20.20 29.06 36.69
CA SER A 31 19.68 29.13 35.34
C SER A 31 20.48 30.10 34.50
N GLU A 32 20.83 29.73 33.29
CA GLU A 32 21.59 30.58 32.35
C GLU A 32 20.76 31.76 31.82
N ASP A 33 19.45 31.69 31.86
CA ASP A 33 18.51 32.69 31.29
C ASP A 33 17.82 33.60 32.35
N GLY A 34 18.36 33.67 33.59
CA GLY A 34 17.74 34.46 34.66
C GLY A 34 16.42 33.89 35.22
N ALA A 35 16.02 32.70 34.86
CA ALA A 35 14.92 31.93 35.43
C ALA A 35 15.28 31.44 36.87
N ALA A 36 14.30 30.89 37.59
CA ALA A 36 14.52 30.33 38.92
C ALA A 36 15.54 29.20 38.90
N PRO A 37 16.43 29.08 39.93
CA PRO A 37 17.41 28.01 40.01
C PRO A 37 16.75 26.62 39.89
N ARG A 38 17.33 25.72 39.09
CA ARG A 38 16.82 24.39 38.84
C ARG A 38 17.37 23.37 39.83
N LEU A 39 16.50 22.62 40.47
CA LEU A 39 16.87 21.52 41.34
C LEU A 39 17.15 20.26 40.50
N VAL A 40 18.36 19.68 40.69
CA VAL A 40 18.79 18.48 39.98
C VAL A 40 19.29 17.42 40.94
N VAL A 41 19.29 16.15 40.50
CA VAL A 41 19.83 15.03 41.25
C VAL A 41 20.91 14.31 40.46
N THR A 42 21.88 13.81 41.17
CA THR A 42 22.98 12.97 40.68
C THR A 42 22.92 11.64 41.42
N ALA A 43 23.14 10.53 40.74
CA ALA A 43 23.23 9.21 41.35
C ALA A 43 24.24 8.33 40.61
N ASP A 44 25.00 7.52 41.39
CA ASP A 44 25.90 6.49 40.88
C ASP A 44 25.78 5.26 41.78
N LYS A 45 24.91 4.30 41.40
CA LYS A 45 24.74 3.06 42.15
C LYS A 45 24.33 1.93 41.22
N ARG A 46 25.04 0.80 41.33
CA ARG A 46 24.75 -0.40 40.56
C ARG A 46 23.86 -1.37 41.35
N GLN A 47 22.99 -2.09 40.62
CA GLN A 47 22.16 -3.17 41.15
C GLN A 47 21.22 -2.76 42.28
N ILE A 48 20.66 -1.56 42.23
CA ILE A 48 19.55 -1.16 43.10
C ILE A 48 18.24 -1.61 42.49
N ASN A 49 17.23 -1.92 43.28
CA ASN A 49 15.89 -2.17 42.74
C ASN A 49 15.09 -0.87 42.62
N CYS A 50 14.14 -0.85 41.66
CA CYS A 50 13.33 0.35 41.35
C CYS A 50 12.57 0.88 42.56
N ARG A 51 12.05 -0.02 43.45
CA ARG A 51 11.35 0.39 44.66
C ARG A 51 12.26 1.13 45.64
N GLU A 52 13.45 0.62 45.87
CA GLU A 52 14.42 1.23 46.78
C GLU A 52 14.92 2.56 46.22
N ALA A 53 15.25 2.60 44.94
CA ALA A 53 15.65 3.82 44.26
C ALA A 53 14.57 4.93 44.33
N LEU A 54 13.29 4.57 44.10
CA LEU A 54 12.17 5.52 44.23
C LEU A 54 12.02 6.04 45.67
N ARG A 55 12.16 5.15 46.69
CA ARG A 55 12.06 5.58 48.09
C ARG A 55 13.21 6.49 48.49
N GLU A 56 14.42 6.17 48.08
CA GLU A 56 15.58 7.02 48.35
C GLU A 56 15.52 8.35 47.63
N LEU A 57 15.06 8.39 46.36
CA LEU A 57 14.81 9.64 45.65
C LEU A 57 13.76 10.50 46.38
N CYS A 58 12.63 9.92 46.74
CA CYS A 58 11.60 10.64 47.49
C CYS A 58 12.10 11.14 48.86
N SER A 59 12.88 10.33 49.56
CA SER A 59 13.52 10.74 50.82
C SER A 59 14.45 11.93 50.59
N SER A 60 15.34 11.89 49.59
CA SER A 60 16.26 12.97 49.26
C SER A 60 15.53 14.26 48.88
N MET A 61 14.37 14.14 48.21
CA MET A 61 13.55 15.25 47.74
C MET A 61 12.54 15.76 48.78
N ASN A 62 12.43 15.08 49.91
CA ASN A 62 11.42 15.33 50.92
C ASN A 62 9.96 15.17 50.39
N TRP A 63 9.79 14.18 49.48
CA TRP A 63 8.48 13.82 48.93
C TRP A 63 7.89 12.65 49.70
N ASN A 64 6.55 12.55 49.71
CA ASN A 64 5.87 11.34 50.11
C ASN A 64 5.82 10.37 48.93
N ILE A 65 5.82 9.08 49.22
CA ILE A 65 5.63 8.04 48.19
C ILE A 65 4.46 7.15 48.58
N ARG A 66 3.60 6.83 47.64
CA ARG A 66 2.48 5.88 47.81
C ARG A 66 2.44 4.94 46.62
N PHE A 67 2.41 3.66 46.90
CA PHE A 67 2.18 2.63 45.89
C PHE A 67 0.68 2.29 45.86
N GLU A 68 0.12 2.14 44.68
CA GLU A 68 -1.30 1.81 44.46
C GLU A 68 -1.69 0.50 45.15
N SER A 69 -0.77 -0.47 45.15
CA SER A 69 -1.01 -1.77 45.77
C SER A 69 0.29 -2.43 46.23
N THR A 70 0.19 -3.34 47.25
CA THR A 70 1.32 -4.15 47.72
C THR A 70 1.90 -5.06 46.63
N PRO A 71 1.11 -5.70 45.75
CA PRO A 71 1.68 -6.45 44.63
C PRO A 71 2.56 -5.59 43.71
N LEU A 72 2.13 -4.37 43.36
CA LEU A 72 2.93 -3.46 42.53
C LEU A 72 4.24 -3.07 43.20
N GLU A 73 4.20 -2.75 44.49
CA GLU A 73 5.42 -2.48 45.29
C GLU A 73 6.39 -3.64 45.32
N ASN A 74 5.88 -4.88 45.38
CA ASN A 74 6.70 -6.10 45.31
C ASN A 74 7.28 -6.31 43.90
N ASP A 75 6.52 -6.08 42.85
CA ASP A 75 7.01 -6.18 41.46
C ASP A 75 8.21 -5.25 41.26
N LEU A 76 8.14 -4.01 41.72
CA LEU A 76 9.24 -3.04 41.69
C LEU A 76 10.47 -3.45 42.52
N ARG A 77 10.30 -4.29 43.56
CA ARG A 77 11.39 -4.85 44.33
C ARG A 77 12.25 -5.84 43.54
N TYR A 78 11.65 -6.50 42.54
CA TYR A 78 12.35 -7.47 41.70
C TYR A 78 12.84 -6.87 40.37
N ALA A 79 12.65 -5.57 40.14
CA ALA A 79 13.11 -4.85 38.96
C ALA A 79 14.49 -4.19 39.27
N PRO A 80 15.63 -4.81 38.92
CA PRO A 80 16.96 -4.21 39.14
C PRO A 80 17.17 -3.04 38.16
N VAL A 81 17.89 -2.02 38.63
CA VAL A 81 18.30 -0.86 37.81
C VAL A 81 19.69 -0.43 38.21
N ASP A 82 20.49 -0.07 37.23
CA ASP A 82 21.76 0.61 37.42
C ASP A 82 21.55 2.12 37.24
N LEU A 83 21.94 2.90 38.24
CA LEU A 83 21.80 4.35 38.24
C LEU A 83 23.15 4.99 37.97
N ASN A 84 23.19 5.80 36.92
CA ASN A 84 24.30 6.70 36.67
C ASN A 84 23.71 8.00 36.10
N LEU A 85 23.36 8.90 36.97
CA LEU A 85 22.63 10.12 36.66
C LEU A 85 23.49 11.33 37.06
N ALA A 86 23.68 12.27 36.15
CA ALA A 86 24.33 13.52 36.44
C ALA A 86 23.37 14.69 36.22
N ASP A 87 23.04 15.42 37.29
CA ASP A 87 22.28 16.66 37.27
C ASP A 87 20.92 16.57 36.55
N GLN A 88 20.16 15.47 36.79
CA GLN A 88 18.85 15.23 36.17
C GLN A 88 17.69 15.83 36.98
N ASP A 89 16.58 16.13 36.32
CA ASP A 89 15.34 16.51 36.96
C ASP A 89 14.79 15.38 37.82
N PRO A 90 14.56 15.57 39.13
CA PRO A 90 14.12 14.51 40.02
C PRO A 90 12.76 13.92 39.66
N ARG A 91 11.85 14.69 39.07
CA ARG A 91 10.54 14.16 38.61
C ARG A 91 10.72 13.22 37.43
N MET A 92 11.59 13.60 36.51
CA MET A 92 11.95 12.79 35.36
C MET A 92 12.61 11.48 35.81
N VAL A 93 13.51 11.52 36.81
CA VAL A 93 14.13 10.33 37.40
C VAL A 93 13.08 9.41 38.05
N ALA A 94 12.13 9.98 38.81
CA ALA A 94 11.04 9.21 39.42
C ALA A 94 10.17 8.50 38.36
N GLN A 95 9.85 9.21 37.28
CA GLN A 95 9.10 8.62 36.16
C GLN A 95 9.84 7.45 35.52
N LEU A 96 11.13 7.60 35.28
CA LEU A 96 11.96 6.52 34.74
C LEU A 96 12.02 5.28 35.62
N LEU A 97 12.24 5.51 36.91
CA LEU A 97 12.32 4.41 37.87
C LEU A 97 10.99 3.65 37.97
N ALA A 98 9.86 4.37 37.94
CA ALA A 98 8.55 3.75 37.90
C ALA A 98 8.38 2.91 36.63
N VAL A 99 8.68 3.48 35.46
CA VAL A 99 8.52 2.83 34.16
C VAL A 99 9.48 1.65 34.00
N ALA A 100 10.73 1.75 34.48
CA ALA A 100 11.69 0.64 34.47
C ALA A 100 11.17 -0.56 35.28
N GLY A 101 10.40 -0.29 36.33
CA GLY A 101 9.72 -1.35 37.10
C GLY A 101 8.35 -1.75 36.57
N GLY A 102 7.93 -1.26 35.41
CA GLY A 102 6.61 -1.58 34.81
C GLY A 102 5.44 -0.82 35.43
N ALA A 103 5.71 0.31 36.11
CA ALA A 103 4.74 1.17 36.76
C ALA A 103 4.72 2.56 36.10
N ASP A 104 3.81 3.42 36.54
CA ASP A 104 3.74 4.84 36.21
C ASP A 104 3.78 5.71 37.46
N SER A 105 4.06 6.98 37.31
CA SER A 105 4.18 7.94 38.38
C SER A 105 3.27 9.14 38.17
N ILE A 106 2.51 9.50 39.20
CA ILE A 106 1.65 10.67 39.21
C ILE A 106 2.09 11.55 40.40
N PHE A 107 2.32 12.84 40.14
CA PHE A 107 2.70 13.78 41.16
C PHE A 107 1.45 14.55 41.62
N ASP A 108 1.14 14.46 42.92
CA ASP A 108 0.11 15.24 43.57
C ASP A 108 0.77 16.43 44.28
N GLU A 109 0.48 17.63 43.79
CA GLU A 109 0.98 18.90 44.32
C GLU A 109 -0.05 19.49 45.28
N PRO A 110 0.31 19.67 46.52
CA PRO A 110 -0.65 20.29 47.47
C PRO A 110 -0.91 21.75 47.10
N ALA A 111 -2.14 22.08 46.81
CA ALA A 111 -2.56 23.45 46.55
C ALA A 111 -2.46 24.30 47.83
N GLY A 112 -1.45 25.18 47.90
CA GLY A 112 -1.47 26.38 48.72
C GLY A 112 -1.22 26.25 50.25
N PHE A 113 -0.75 25.13 50.78
CA PHE A 113 -0.37 25.02 52.21
C PHE A 113 1.17 25.07 52.38
N GLU A 114 1.66 26.06 53.14
CA GLU A 114 3.04 26.11 53.60
C GLU A 114 3.38 24.83 54.39
N GLY A 115 4.36 24.05 53.91
CA GLY A 115 4.83 22.81 54.52
C GLY A 115 4.20 21.51 53.95
N ALA A 116 3.27 21.58 53.03
CA ALA A 116 2.77 20.38 52.36
C ALA A 116 3.78 19.80 51.38
N ARG A 117 3.93 18.46 51.43
CA ARG A 117 4.94 17.72 50.60
C ARG A 117 4.29 17.19 49.33
N VAL A 118 5.04 17.26 48.23
CA VAL A 118 4.67 16.58 46.99
C VAL A 118 4.50 15.08 47.28
N THR A 119 3.45 14.46 46.79
CA THR A 119 3.23 13.02 46.93
C THR A 119 3.40 12.38 45.57
N LEU A 120 4.34 11.44 45.46
CA LEU A 120 4.53 10.58 44.31
C LEU A 120 3.61 9.36 44.48
N HIS A 121 2.62 9.22 43.62
CA HIS A 121 1.79 8.03 43.48
C HIS A 121 2.39 7.13 42.41
N VAL A 122 2.81 5.93 42.81
CA VAL A 122 3.26 4.89 41.87
C VAL A 122 2.06 4.00 41.59
N VAL A 123 1.59 4.04 40.37
CA VAL A 123 0.37 3.35 39.93
C VAL A 123 0.71 2.28 38.92
N ARG A 124 -0.12 1.22 38.89
CA ARG A 124 0.04 0.20 37.85
C ARG A 124 -0.28 0.84 36.50
N VAL A 125 0.64 0.74 35.56
CA VAL A 125 0.30 1.04 34.16
C VAL A 125 -0.82 0.06 33.79
N PRO A 126 -1.99 0.53 33.31
CA PRO A 126 -2.98 -0.36 32.72
C PRO A 126 -2.21 -1.16 31.65
N SER A 127 -2.22 -2.47 31.78
CA SER A 127 -1.28 -3.43 31.20
C SER A 127 -0.63 -2.93 29.90
N GLY A 128 0.69 -3.06 29.73
CA GLY A 128 1.41 -2.57 28.52
C GLY A 128 0.88 -3.19 27.20
N GLU A 129 -0.19 -3.94 27.29
CA GLU A 129 -1.06 -4.45 26.23
C GLU A 129 -2.11 -3.42 25.80
N THR A 130 -2.46 -2.41 26.62
CA THR A 130 -3.38 -1.36 26.20
C THR A 130 -2.66 -0.33 25.32
N GLU A 131 -3.32 0.10 24.24
CA GLU A 131 -2.79 1.12 23.31
C GLU A 131 -2.40 2.42 24.02
N SER A 132 -3.20 2.86 24.98
CA SER A 132 -2.92 4.06 25.79
C SER A 132 -1.66 3.91 26.66
N GLY A 133 -1.41 2.74 27.24
CA GLY A 133 -0.18 2.45 27.99
C GLY A 133 1.05 2.47 27.10
N ARG A 134 0.96 1.90 25.90
CA ARG A 134 2.03 1.92 24.89
C ARG A 134 2.35 3.33 24.41
N GLN A 135 1.35 4.14 24.12
CA GLN A 135 1.50 5.54 23.70
C GLN A 135 2.19 6.37 24.77
N ARG A 136 1.82 6.19 26.03
CA ARG A 136 2.43 6.91 27.16
C ARG A 136 3.90 6.54 27.37
N LEU A 137 4.24 5.27 27.29
CA LEU A 137 5.63 4.79 27.37
C LEU A 137 6.47 5.33 26.21
N ARG A 138 5.91 5.37 24.99
CA ARG A 138 6.57 5.97 23.82
C ARG A 138 6.80 7.47 24.00
N ALA A 139 5.82 8.20 24.53
CA ALA A 139 5.95 9.63 24.78
C ALA A 139 7.07 9.94 25.78
N LEU A 140 7.13 9.19 26.89
CA LEU A 140 8.19 9.30 27.90
C LEU A 140 9.57 9.01 27.32
N ALA A 141 9.72 7.88 26.59
CA ALA A 141 10.97 7.53 25.93
C ALA A 141 11.39 8.62 24.92
N GLY A 142 10.44 9.16 24.14
CA GLY A 142 10.69 10.23 23.20
C GLY A 142 11.19 11.52 23.88
N GLN A 143 10.63 11.89 25.03
CA GLN A 143 11.09 13.04 25.82
C GLN A 143 12.54 12.84 26.28
N TRP A 144 12.88 11.65 26.76
CA TRP A 144 14.22 11.31 27.22
C TRP A 144 15.26 11.37 26.11
N TYR A 145 14.97 10.77 24.97
CA TYR A 145 15.89 10.80 23.83
C TYR A 145 16.11 12.23 23.32
N ARG A 146 15.07 13.08 23.31
CA ARG A 146 15.22 14.49 22.94
C ARG A 146 16.06 15.25 23.97
N SER A 147 15.81 15.06 25.26
CA SER A 147 16.60 15.68 26.33
C SER A 147 18.07 15.28 26.25
N PHE A 148 18.35 14.00 26.01
CA PHE A 148 19.71 13.50 25.83
C PHE A 148 20.42 14.19 24.64
N LEU A 149 19.74 14.35 23.51
CA LEU A 149 20.31 14.99 22.33
C LEU A 149 20.46 16.52 22.49
N GLN A 150 19.63 17.17 23.31
CA GLN A 150 19.72 18.61 23.59
C GLN A 150 20.89 18.96 24.51
N ASP A 151 21.32 18.04 25.37
CA ASP A 151 22.45 18.26 26.32
C ASP A 151 23.81 17.79 25.73
N GLU A 152 24.03 17.92 24.41
CA GLU A 152 25.23 17.44 23.70
C GLU A 152 26.55 17.91 24.36
N LEU A 153 26.65 19.18 24.81
CA LEU A 153 27.83 19.74 25.49
C LEU A 153 28.16 19.03 26.81
N LYS A 154 27.13 18.48 27.49
CA LYS A 154 27.30 17.82 28.79
C LYS A 154 27.73 16.36 28.65
N TYR A 155 27.34 15.71 27.53
CA TYR A 155 27.55 14.30 27.27
C TYR A 155 28.35 14.02 26.01
N GLU A 156 29.20 14.95 25.57
CA GLU A 156 29.91 14.92 24.27
C GLU A 156 30.53 13.55 23.96
N ALA A 157 31.23 12.93 24.92
CA ALA A 157 31.85 11.62 24.71
C ALA A 157 30.84 10.49 24.54
N ILE A 158 29.68 10.55 25.24
CA ILE A 158 28.61 9.56 25.17
C ILE A 158 27.76 9.80 23.92
N VAL A 159 27.47 11.06 23.56
CA VAL A 159 26.76 11.44 22.36
C VAL A 159 27.52 11.03 21.11
N GLN A 160 28.83 11.16 21.08
CA GLN A 160 29.66 10.67 19.98
C GLN A 160 29.58 9.15 19.79
N GLN A 161 29.53 8.40 20.87
CA GLN A 161 29.48 6.93 20.82
C GLN A 161 28.06 6.38 20.64
N GLU A 162 27.08 6.91 21.35
CA GLU A 162 25.72 6.37 21.46
C GLU A 162 24.64 7.25 20.80
N GLY A 163 24.99 8.47 20.42
CA GLY A 163 24.03 9.43 19.86
C GLY A 163 23.32 8.92 18.59
N MET A 164 24.00 8.10 17.78
CA MET A 164 23.38 7.51 16.58
C MET A 164 22.36 6.44 16.95
N HIS A 165 22.62 5.62 17.99
CA HIS A 165 21.64 4.69 18.54
C HIS A 165 20.39 5.42 19.05
N VAL A 166 20.59 6.52 19.78
CA VAL A 166 19.50 7.35 20.30
C VAL A 166 18.66 7.94 19.16
N ARG A 167 19.31 8.45 18.10
CA ARG A 167 18.61 8.95 16.90
C ARG A 167 17.80 7.86 16.20
N MET A 168 18.36 6.65 16.07
CA MET A 168 17.65 5.50 15.50
C MET A 168 16.41 5.13 16.32
N HIS A 169 16.54 5.05 17.65
CA HIS A 169 15.40 4.74 18.52
C HIS A 169 14.34 5.84 18.53
N LEU A 170 14.75 7.11 18.57
CA LEU A 170 13.82 8.24 18.49
C LEU A 170 13.08 8.25 17.14
N GLY A 171 13.79 8.03 16.04
CA GLY A 171 13.18 7.88 14.73
C GLY A 171 12.13 6.77 14.69
N GLN A 172 12.42 5.61 15.31
CA GLN A 172 11.45 4.51 15.40
C GLN A 172 10.23 4.87 16.25
N LEU A 173 10.40 5.55 17.38
CA LEU A 173 9.29 6.02 18.20
C LEU A 173 8.40 7.03 17.45
N LEU A 174 8.99 7.86 16.61
CA LEU A 174 8.27 8.81 15.76
C LEU A 174 7.46 8.09 14.67
N ILE A 175 8.01 7.04 14.05
CA ILE A 175 7.24 6.16 13.15
C ILE A 175 6.03 5.58 13.89
N ASP A 176 6.25 5.01 15.07
CA ASP A 176 5.20 4.38 15.87
C ASP A 176 4.12 5.38 16.32
N SER A 177 4.45 6.66 16.44
CA SER A 177 3.51 7.74 16.74
C SER A 177 2.87 8.38 15.51
N GLY A 178 3.29 7.99 14.31
CA GLY A 178 2.79 8.52 13.04
C GLY A 178 3.46 9.83 12.59
N ASP A 179 4.47 10.34 13.31
CA ASP A 179 5.24 11.53 12.92
C ASP A 179 6.40 11.14 11.98
N LEU A 180 6.02 10.80 10.76
CA LEU A 180 6.95 10.29 9.75
C LEU A 180 7.94 11.36 9.26
N GLU A 181 7.53 12.63 9.22
CA GLU A 181 8.39 13.73 8.78
C GLU A 181 9.54 13.97 9.77
N SER A 182 9.24 14.00 11.06
CA SER A 182 10.28 14.08 12.10
C SER A 182 11.18 12.84 12.11
N ALA A 183 10.62 11.65 11.91
CA ALA A 183 11.40 10.41 11.81
C ALA A 183 12.44 10.46 10.67
N ILE A 184 12.05 10.98 9.50
CA ILE A 184 12.96 11.17 8.36
C ILE A 184 14.16 12.05 8.75
N LEU A 185 13.94 13.13 9.50
CA LEU A 185 15.03 14.02 9.90
C LEU A 185 16.06 13.28 10.77
N PHE A 186 15.62 12.52 11.78
CA PHE A 186 16.54 11.79 12.65
C PHE A 186 17.30 10.69 11.92
N PHE A 187 16.66 9.93 11.05
CA PHE A 187 17.35 8.89 10.26
C PHE A 187 18.26 9.48 9.19
N SER A 188 17.92 10.64 8.61
CA SER A 188 18.78 11.34 7.67
C SER A 188 20.06 11.85 8.36
N ASP A 189 19.94 12.33 9.59
CA ASP A 189 21.07 12.77 10.40
C ASP A 189 22.05 11.60 10.68
N VAL A 190 21.53 10.39 10.99
CA VAL A 190 22.35 9.17 11.11
C VAL A 190 23.11 8.87 9.82
N TYR A 191 22.47 9.04 8.65
CA TYR A 191 23.12 8.83 7.36
C TYR A 191 24.21 9.89 7.08
N GLU A 192 23.98 11.15 7.42
CA GLU A 192 24.91 12.25 7.16
C GLU A 192 26.18 12.16 8.01
N ASN A 193 26.07 11.64 9.22
CA ASN A 193 27.18 11.47 10.17
C ASN A 193 27.94 10.13 10.00
N ARG A 194 28.18 9.69 8.77
CA ARG A 194 28.94 8.47 8.44
C ARG A 194 30.45 8.61 8.77
N PRO A 195 31.19 7.51 9.01
CA PRO A 195 30.79 6.07 8.98
C PRO A 195 30.15 5.61 10.29
N HIS A 196 29.07 4.80 10.19
CA HIS A 196 28.35 4.25 11.33
C HIS A 196 27.65 2.93 10.96
N ASP A 197 27.56 1.98 11.90
CA ASP A 197 26.97 0.64 11.66
C ASP A 197 25.47 0.68 11.32
N HIS A 198 24.75 1.74 11.74
CA HIS A 198 23.31 1.89 11.50
C HIS A 198 22.94 2.58 10.17
N VAL A 199 23.92 2.96 9.36
CA VAL A 199 23.67 3.71 8.10
C VAL A 199 22.71 2.97 7.17
N GLY A 200 22.89 1.66 7.00
CA GLY A 200 22.03 0.86 6.13
C GLY A 200 20.57 0.84 6.61
N GLN A 201 20.38 0.59 7.92
CA GLN A 201 19.05 0.60 8.52
C GLN A 201 18.41 1.99 8.48
N ALA A 202 19.19 3.06 8.70
CA ALA A 202 18.68 4.44 8.61
C ALA A 202 18.17 4.75 7.20
N LEU A 203 18.93 4.37 6.15
CA LEU A 203 18.50 4.53 4.76
C LEU A 203 17.18 3.82 4.46
N LEU A 204 17.03 2.58 4.95
CA LEU A 204 15.80 1.80 4.80
C LEU A 204 14.62 2.46 5.53
N ASN A 205 14.85 2.95 6.74
CA ASN A 205 13.82 3.61 7.53
C ASN A 205 13.36 4.92 6.88
N VAL A 206 14.27 5.75 6.35
CA VAL A 206 13.88 6.96 5.58
C VAL A 206 13.03 6.58 4.37
N ALA A 207 13.46 5.58 3.61
CA ALA A 207 12.70 5.12 2.45
C ALA A 207 11.32 4.57 2.84
N GLY A 208 11.24 3.81 3.94
CA GLY A 208 9.99 3.32 4.52
C GLY A 208 9.04 4.45 4.90
N CYS A 209 9.55 5.47 5.61
CA CYS A 209 8.76 6.65 5.98
C CYS A 209 8.19 7.38 4.74
N HIS A 210 9.00 7.57 3.68
CA HIS A 210 8.51 8.16 2.43
C HIS A 210 7.43 7.30 1.75
N LEU A 211 7.56 5.97 1.78
CA LEU A 211 6.54 5.05 1.27
C LEU A 211 5.24 5.16 2.06
N ASP A 212 5.32 5.24 3.39
CA ASP A 212 4.14 5.36 4.26
C ASP A 212 3.48 6.73 4.14
N LEU A 213 4.26 7.82 4.04
CA LEU A 213 3.74 9.15 3.69
C LEU A 213 2.98 9.13 2.36
N ALA A 214 3.52 8.44 1.35
CA ALA A 214 2.85 8.31 0.06
C ALA A 214 1.49 7.62 0.17
N ARG A 215 1.32 6.64 1.07
CA ARG A 215 0.05 5.97 1.31
C ARG A 215 -1.02 6.89 1.91
N GLY A 216 -0.60 7.89 2.70
CA GLY A 216 -1.49 8.88 3.30
C GLY A 216 -2.03 9.93 2.33
N TYR A 217 -1.42 10.14 1.16
CA TYR A 217 -1.87 11.13 0.20
C TYR A 217 -2.94 10.57 -0.75
N THR A 218 -3.99 11.36 -0.99
CA THR A 218 -5.00 11.10 -2.04
C THR A 218 -4.57 11.65 -3.41
N ASP A 219 -3.76 12.71 -3.42
CA ASP A 219 -3.24 13.34 -4.62
C ASP A 219 -2.07 12.52 -5.21
N ASN A 220 -2.25 12.06 -6.45
CA ASN A 220 -1.25 11.24 -7.14
C ASN A 220 0.08 11.96 -7.39
N ALA A 221 0.09 13.27 -7.60
CA ALA A 221 1.33 14.01 -7.82
C ALA A 221 2.19 14.06 -6.54
N ARG A 222 1.56 14.33 -5.39
CA ARG A 222 2.23 14.27 -4.07
C ARG A 222 2.69 12.85 -3.74
N LYS A 223 1.83 11.86 -3.99
CA LYS A 223 2.17 10.45 -3.81
C LYS A 223 3.41 10.07 -4.61
N LEU A 224 3.46 10.37 -5.91
CA LEU A 224 4.59 10.07 -6.78
C LEU A 224 5.87 10.80 -6.35
N LYS A 225 5.76 12.04 -5.83
CA LYS A 225 6.92 12.76 -5.28
C LYS A 225 7.56 11.99 -4.12
N GLN A 226 6.76 11.55 -3.15
CA GLN A 226 7.25 10.78 -2.00
C GLN A 226 7.83 9.43 -2.43
N LEU A 227 7.19 8.74 -3.36
CA LEU A 227 7.69 7.46 -3.88
C LEU A 227 9.02 7.59 -4.64
N LYS A 228 9.25 8.70 -5.34
CA LYS A 228 10.56 8.99 -5.96
C LYS A 228 11.64 9.24 -4.92
N GLU A 229 11.33 9.95 -3.84
CA GLU A 229 12.29 10.11 -2.73
C GLU A 229 12.57 8.75 -2.06
N ALA A 230 11.54 7.93 -1.81
CA ALA A 230 11.73 6.57 -1.29
C ALA A 230 12.67 5.75 -2.18
N GLU A 231 12.45 5.74 -3.50
CA GLU A 231 13.34 5.06 -4.46
C GLU A 231 14.79 5.54 -4.36
N LYS A 232 14.99 6.85 -4.31
CA LYS A 232 16.31 7.46 -4.20
C LYS A 232 17.06 7.00 -2.93
N TRP A 233 16.36 6.94 -1.79
CA TRP A 233 16.95 6.50 -0.54
C TRP A 233 17.28 5.00 -0.55
N VAL A 234 16.41 4.15 -1.10
CA VAL A 234 16.72 2.72 -1.26
C VAL A 234 17.93 2.50 -2.16
N ARG A 235 18.06 3.25 -3.25
CA ARG A 235 19.20 3.09 -4.18
C ARG A 235 20.53 3.39 -3.52
N ARG A 236 20.59 4.31 -2.57
CA ARG A 236 21.80 4.60 -1.78
C ARG A 236 22.32 3.38 -0.99
N VAL A 237 21.43 2.44 -0.59
CA VAL A 237 21.86 1.18 0.05
C VAL A 237 22.67 0.34 -0.94
N PHE A 238 22.21 0.21 -2.17
CA PHE A 238 22.92 -0.58 -3.20
C PHE A 238 24.23 0.08 -3.65
N GLU A 239 24.29 1.41 -3.68
CA GLU A 239 25.46 2.17 -4.09
C GLU A 239 26.53 2.21 -2.99
N GLY A 240 26.12 2.45 -1.75
CA GLY A 240 27.04 2.62 -0.61
C GLY A 240 27.36 1.33 0.15
N LEU A 241 26.45 0.35 0.15
CA LEU A 241 26.51 -0.85 0.98
C LEU A 241 26.17 -2.13 0.19
N PRO A 242 26.83 -2.40 -0.95
CA PRO A 242 26.39 -3.45 -1.90
C PRO A 242 26.44 -4.88 -1.35
N ASN A 243 27.20 -5.13 -0.29
CA ASN A 243 27.38 -6.46 0.32
C ASN A 243 26.89 -6.51 1.78
N SER A 244 26.11 -5.54 2.21
CA SER A 244 25.55 -5.51 3.57
C SER A 244 24.29 -6.38 3.70
N PRO A 245 23.92 -6.80 4.93
CA PRO A 245 22.68 -7.54 5.17
C PRO A 245 21.43 -6.74 4.78
N GLU A 246 21.52 -5.41 4.72
CA GLU A 246 20.40 -4.54 4.34
C GLU A 246 20.05 -4.61 2.85
N THR A 247 20.88 -5.22 2.00
CA THR A 247 20.56 -5.39 0.56
C THR A 247 19.32 -6.24 0.31
N ALA A 248 19.04 -7.23 1.15
CA ALA A 248 17.83 -8.05 1.03
C ALA A 248 16.56 -7.23 1.32
N PRO A 249 16.40 -6.59 2.49
CA PRO A 249 15.25 -5.73 2.76
C PRO A 249 15.18 -4.52 1.82
N ALA A 250 16.33 -3.98 1.35
CA ALA A 250 16.34 -2.93 0.32
C ALA A 250 15.73 -3.39 -1.00
N THR A 251 15.99 -4.63 -1.41
CA THR A 251 15.41 -5.21 -2.63
C THR A 251 13.89 -5.29 -2.53
N ILE A 252 13.39 -5.78 -1.40
CA ILE A 252 11.94 -5.84 -1.13
C ILE A 252 11.33 -4.44 -1.14
N LEU A 253 11.95 -3.50 -0.42
CA LEU A 253 11.45 -2.13 -0.31
C LEU A 253 11.45 -1.42 -1.68
N LEU A 254 12.49 -1.63 -2.51
CA LEU A 254 12.52 -1.12 -3.87
C LEU A 254 11.36 -1.66 -4.72
N GLY A 255 11.10 -2.97 -4.63
CA GLY A 255 9.97 -3.59 -5.31
C GLY A 255 8.63 -2.99 -4.89
N ARG A 256 8.41 -2.83 -3.57
CA ARG A 256 7.20 -2.19 -3.02
C ARG A 256 7.04 -0.74 -3.51
N VAL A 257 8.12 0.05 -3.51
CA VAL A 257 8.12 1.44 -3.97
C VAL A 257 7.79 1.53 -5.46
N LEU A 258 8.43 0.71 -6.31
CA LEU A 258 8.17 0.71 -7.76
C LEU A 258 6.75 0.25 -8.09
N LEU A 259 6.21 -0.76 -7.39
CA LEU A 259 4.81 -1.16 -7.55
C LEU A 259 3.84 -0.05 -7.12
N ALA A 260 4.13 0.64 -6.01
CA ALA A 260 3.33 1.78 -5.58
C ALA A 260 3.40 2.95 -6.58
N GLN A 261 4.58 3.21 -7.21
CA GLN A 261 4.71 4.17 -8.29
C GLN A 261 3.85 3.77 -9.50
N ALA A 262 3.89 2.51 -9.93
CA ALA A 262 3.07 2.02 -11.03
C ALA A 262 1.56 2.18 -10.75
N GLN A 263 1.12 1.86 -9.53
CA GLN A 263 -0.28 1.99 -9.12
C GLN A 263 -0.76 3.44 -9.00
N ALA A 264 0.15 4.40 -8.77
CA ALA A 264 -0.17 5.81 -8.70
C ALA A 264 -0.23 6.50 -10.08
N GLN A 265 0.18 5.81 -11.15
CA GLN A 265 0.06 6.30 -12.52
C GLN A 265 -1.35 6.09 -13.08
N THR A 266 -1.75 7.00 -13.96
CA THR A 266 -3.03 6.91 -14.69
C THR A 266 -2.84 6.48 -16.15
N ASP A 267 -1.64 6.68 -16.71
CA ASP A 267 -1.30 6.25 -18.07
C ASP A 267 -0.89 4.77 -18.07
N PRO A 268 -1.59 3.89 -18.79
CA PRO A 268 -1.24 2.46 -18.89
C PRO A 268 0.18 2.21 -19.41
N ILE A 269 0.71 3.08 -20.26
CA ILE A 269 2.08 2.95 -20.80
C ILE A 269 3.10 3.14 -19.68
N GLU A 270 2.90 4.16 -18.84
CA GLU A 270 3.75 4.43 -17.69
C GLU A 270 3.62 3.32 -16.62
N VAL A 271 2.41 2.81 -16.38
CA VAL A 271 2.19 1.66 -15.48
C VAL A 271 3.02 0.47 -15.93
N HIS A 272 2.96 0.10 -17.22
CA HIS A 272 3.72 -1.01 -17.78
C HIS A 272 5.24 -0.76 -17.74
N ALA A 273 5.69 0.46 -18.00
CA ALA A 273 7.10 0.81 -17.97
C ALA A 273 7.69 0.65 -16.56
N ILE A 274 7.00 1.18 -15.54
CA ILE A 274 7.43 1.09 -14.14
C ILE A 274 7.33 -0.35 -13.61
N ALA A 275 6.28 -1.08 -13.94
CA ALA A 275 6.13 -2.50 -13.58
C ALA A 275 7.25 -3.36 -14.20
N ARG A 276 7.64 -3.08 -15.45
CA ARG A 276 8.80 -3.73 -16.09
C ARG A 276 10.09 -3.40 -15.36
N LYS A 277 10.33 -2.12 -15.04
CA LYS A 277 11.48 -1.70 -14.24
C LYS A 277 11.53 -2.45 -12.91
N CYS A 278 10.39 -2.59 -12.22
CA CYS A 278 10.29 -3.37 -10.99
C CYS A 278 10.74 -4.82 -11.21
N GLN A 279 10.20 -5.50 -12.22
CA GLN A 279 10.57 -6.88 -12.53
C GLN A 279 12.06 -7.03 -12.83
N ASP A 280 12.64 -6.12 -13.61
CA ASP A 280 14.05 -6.17 -14.00
C ASP A 280 14.98 -5.95 -12.80
N GLU A 281 14.64 -5.00 -11.91
CA GLU A 281 15.38 -4.73 -10.67
C GLU A 281 15.33 -5.92 -9.69
N LEU A 282 14.17 -6.54 -9.52
CA LEU A 282 14.03 -7.73 -8.67
C LEU A 282 14.82 -8.92 -9.26
N ARG A 283 14.71 -9.15 -10.58
CA ARG A 283 15.42 -10.23 -11.26
C ARG A 283 16.95 -10.10 -11.15
N ALA A 284 17.48 -8.90 -11.24
CA ALA A 284 18.91 -8.65 -11.12
C ALA A 284 19.48 -9.02 -9.73
N ARG A 285 18.63 -9.05 -8.69
CA ARG A 285 19.03 -9.29 -7.30
C ARG A 285 18.59 -10.64 -6.73
N ILE A 286 17.69 -11.35 -7.40
CA ILE A 286 17.12 -12.62 -6.92
C ILE A 286 18.19 -13.68 -6.60
N ILE A 287 19.27 -13.70 -7.36
CA ILE A 287 20.36 -14.69 -7.18
C ILE A 287 20.99 -14.60 -5.79
N ARG A 288 21.02 -13.42 -5.18
CA ARG A 288 21.56 -13.21 -3.83
C ARG A 288 20.62 -13.64 -2.71
N LEU A 289 19.37 -13.97 -3.05
CA LEU A 289 18.30 -14.28 -2.10
C LEU A 289 17.82 -15.74 -2.21
N LEU A 290 18.48 -16.58 -3.03
CA LEU A 290 18.03 -17.96 -3.31
C LEU A 290 17.87 -18.83 -2.05
N ASP A 291 18.71 -18.59 -1.05
CA ASP A 291 18.75 -19.37 0.18
C ASP A 291 18.13 -18.60 1.38
N SER A 292 17.22 -17.68 1.11
CA SER A 292 16.63 -16.84 2.15
C SER A 292 15.10 -16.76 2.04
N VAL A 293 14.44 -16.54 3.18
CA VAL A 293 12.98 -16.39 3.26
C VAL A 293 12.48 -15.13 2.53
N GLU A 294 13.31 -14.12 2.39
CA GLU A 294 13.02 -12.88 1.66
C GLU A 294 12.72 -13.13 0.18
N LEU A 295 13.19 -14.25 -0.38
CA LEU A 295 12.88 -14.67 -1.74
C LEU A 295 11.38 -14.80 -2.00
N LEU A 296 10.61 -15.26 -1.00
CA LEU A 296 9.16 -15.40 -1.12
C LEU A 296 8.49 -14.06 -1.46
N GLU A 297 8.89 -13.01 -0.77
CA GLU A 297 8.32 -11.68 -1.01
C GLU A 297 8.77 -11.11 -2.35
N VAL A 298 10.01 -11.33 -2.74
CA VAL A 298 10.51 -10.92 -4.05
C VAL A 298 9.71 -11.57 -5.18
N TRP A 299 9.36 -12.86 -5.07
CA TRP A 299 8.49 -13.51 -6.04
C TRP A 299 7.06 -12.97 -6.06
N LEU A 300 6.47 -12.67 -4.90
CA LEU A 300 5.15 -12.03 -4.83
C LEU A 300 5.18 -10.64 -5.50
N LEU A 301 6.20 -9.82 -5.22
CA LEU A 301 6.36 -8.51 -5.86
C LEU A 301 6.56 -8.65 -7.38
N ALA A 302 7.33 -9.63 -7.84
CA ALA A 302 7.47 -9.94 -9.27
C ALA A 302 6.13 -10.37 -9.88
N GLY A 303 5.35 -11.19 -9.18
CA GLY A 303 3.99 -11.57 -9.58
C GLY A 303 3.05 -10.36 -9.71
N HIS A 304 3.10 -9.43 -8.77
CA HIS A 304 2.34 -8.18 -8.85
C HIS A 304 2.77 -7.30 -10.05
N ALA A 305 4.08 -7.21 -10.33
CA ALA A 305 4.56 -6.50 -11.51
C ALA A 305 4.04 -7.15 -12.81
N GLN A 306 4.06 -8.49 -12.88
CA GLN A 306 3.54 -9.25 -14.01
C GLN A 306 2.01 -9.12 -14.15
N PHE A 307 1.29 -9.03 -13.04
CA PHE A 307 -0.15 -8.72 -13.02
C PHE A 307 -0.43 -7.34 -13.62
N LEU A 308 0.31 -6.29 -13.22
CA LEU A 308 0.16 -4.94 -13.77
C LEU A 308 0.54 -4.85 -15.26
N MET A 309 1.42 -5.72 -15.74
CA MET A 309 1.78 -5.83 -17.15
C MET A 309 0.86 -6.77 -17.95
N GLU A 310 -0.19 -7.31 -17.34
CA GLU A 310 -1.10 -8.28 -17.95
C GLU A 310 -0.38 -9.49 -18.58
N ARG A 311 0.63 -10.05 -17.86
CA ARG A 311 1.43 -11.21 -18.30
C ARG A 311 1.09 -12.48 -17.49
N PRO A 312 -0.09 -13.09 -17.69
CA PRO A 312 -0.56 -14.20 -16.86
C PRO A 312 0.37 -15.43 -16.95
N GLN A 313 0.93 -15.74 -18.11
CA GLN A 313 1.83 -16.89 -18.27
C GLN A 313 3.04 -16.77 -17.34
N ARG A 314 3.74 -15.63 -17.35
CA ARG A 314 4.91 -15.41 -16.50
C ARG A 314 4.54 -15.36 -15.01
N CYS A 315 3.41 -14.74 -14.69
CA CYS A 315 2.90 -14.71 -13.33
C CYS A 315 2.61 -16.12 -12.81
N TYR A 316 2.04 -16.99 -13.65
CA TYR A 316 1.79 -18.38 -13.31
C TYR A 316 3.09 -19.15 -13.03
N GLU A 317 4.09 -19.02 -13.89
CA GLU A 317 5.42 -19.61 -13.68
C GLU A 317 6.06 -19.13 -12.37
N THR A 318 5.95 -17.83 -12.07
CA THR A 318 6.46 -17.25 -10.82
C THR A 318 5.71 -17.83 -9.61
N MET A 319 4.39 -17.98 -9.67
CA MET A 319 3.59 -18.56 -8.58
C MET A 319 3.88 -20.05 -8.37
N LEU A 320 4.21 -20.78 -9.41
CA LEU A 320 4.68 -22.17 -9.28
C LEU A 320 6.04 -22.24 -8.58
N SER A 321 7.01 -21.41 -9.00
CA SER A 321 8.32 -21.33 -8.35
C SER A 321 8.21 -20.97 -6.88
N LEU A 322 7.32 -20.04 -6.53
CA LEU A 322 7.02 -19.69 -5.13
C LEU A 322 6.50 -20.90 -4.35
N ARG A 323 5.57 -21.67 -4.92
CA ARG A 323 4.99 -22.85 -4.29
C ARG A 323 6.00 -23.97 -4.09
N GLU A 324 6.97 -24.10 -4.99
CA GLU A 324 8.04 -25.11 -4.92
C GLU A 324 9.18 -24.70 -3.97
N SER A 325 9.16 -23.49 -3.44
CA SER A 325 10.13 -23.01 -2.45
C SER A 325 10.05 -23.81 -1.16
N PRO A 326 11.19 -24.17 -0.54
CA PRO A 326 11.21 -24.80 0.77
C PRO A 326 10.64 -23.91 1.89
N TYR A 327 10.55 -22.60 1.65
CA TYR A 327 10.03 -21.61 2.60
C TYR A 327 8.55 -21.28 2.37
N PHE A 328 7.83 -22.00 1.48
CA PHE A 328 6.44 -21.66 1.14
C PHE A 328 5.51 -21.60 2.36
N ASP A 329 5.72 -22.48 3.32
CA ASP A 329 4.92 -22.55 4.55
C ASP A 329 5.23 -21.41 5.54
N ASP A 330 6.31 -20.65 5.31
CA ASP A 330 6.68 -19.47 6.10
C ASP A 330 5.96 -18.19 5.64
N LEU A 331 5.12 -18.27 4.59
CA LEU A 331 4.32 -17.13 4.14
C LEU A 331 3.40 -16.63 5.26
N GLY A 332 3.43 -15.32 5.51
CA GLY A 332 2.48 -14.68 6.41
C GLY A 332 1.07 -14.59 5.80
N PRO A 333 0.04 -14.33 6.63
CA PRO A 333 -1.36 -14.28 6.18
C PRO A 333 -1.59 -13.36 4.97
N GLN A 334 -1.00 -12.16 4.96
CA GLN A 334 -1.12 -11.22 3.84
C GLN A 334 -0.44 -11.73 2.57
N GLN A 335 0.72 -12.39 2.71
CA GLN A 335 1.44 -12.98 1.59
C GLN A 335 0.68 -14.16 0.98
N PHE A 336 -0.03 -14.95 1.78
CA PHE A 336 -0.96 -15.98 1.29
C PHE A 336 -2.12 -15.37 0.50
N LEU A 337 -2.68 -14.23 0.93
CA LEU A 337 -3.68 -13.52 0.15
C LEU A 337 -3.13 -13.07 -1.21
N ASP A 338 -1.92 -12.49 -1.22
CA ASP A 338 -1.24 -12.09 -2.45
C ASP A 338 -1.03 -13.28 -3.39
N TYR A 339 -0.51 -14.39 -2.86
CA TYR A 339 -0.30 -15.63 -3.61
C TYR A 339 -1.59 -16.13 -4.27
N HIS A 340 -2.68 -16.27 -3.50
CA HIS A 340 -3.93 -16.79 -4.03
C HIS A 340 -4.60 -15.86 -5.05
N PHE A 341 -4.51 -14.55 -4.85
CA PHE A 341 -4.98 -13.58 -5.84
C PHE A 341 -4.20 -13.68 -7.15
N LEU A 342 -2.86 -13.69 -7.09
CA LEU A 342 -1.99 -13.78 -8.26
C LEU A 342 -2.10 -15.14 -8.96
N LEU A 343 -2.21 -16.23 -8.19
CA LEU A 343 -2.46 -17.57 -8.74
C LEU A 343 -3.80 -17.61 -9.47
N GLY A 344 -4.86 -17.03 -8.90
CA GLY A 344 -6.17 -16.97 -9.53
C GLY A 344 -6.16 -16.22 -10.85
N PHE A 345 -5.56 -15.01 -10.88
CA PHE A 345 -5.38 -14.23 -12.10
C PHE A 345 -4.61 -15.01 -13.16
N SER A 346 -3.45 -15.53 -12.79
CA SER A 346 -2.53 -16.16 -13.73
C SER A 346 -3.04 -17.50 -14.24
N ALA A 347 -3.63 -18.33 -13.38
CA ALA A 347 -4.23 -19.60 -13.76
C ALA A 347 -5.40 -19.43 -14.75
N LEU A 348 -6.23 -18.39 -14.56
CA LEU A 348 -7.28 -18.05 -15.52
C LEU A 348 -6.68 -17.70 -16.89
N GLY A 349 -5.67 -16.84 -16.91
CA GLY A 349 -5.01 -16.38 -18.14
C GLY A 349 -4.30 -17.48 -18.92
N VAL A 350 -3.88 -18.58 -18.25
CA VAL A 350 -3.29 -19.77 -18.90
C VAL A 350 -4.30 -20.90 -19.13
N GLY A 351 -5.59 -20.64 -18.93
CA GLY A 351 -6.66 -21.60 -19.19
C GLY A 351 -6.86 -22.67 -18.11
N LYS A 352 -6.20 -22.58 -16.95
CA LYS A 352 -6.37 -23.49 -15.82
C LYS A 352 -7.53 -23.03 -14.91
N VAL A 353 -8.73 -23.04 -15.50
CA VAL A 353 -9.92 -22.39 -14.93
C VAL A 353 -10.30 -22.93 -13.54
N GLU A 354 -10.23 -24.24 -13.31
CA GLU A 354 -10.56 -24.82 -11.99
C GLU A 354 -9.59 -24.41 -10.90
N LEU A 355 -8.29 -24.29 -11.23
CA LEU A 355 -7.29 -23.80 -10.29
C LEU A 355 -7.53 -22.32 -9.97
N ALA A 356 -7.86 -21.54 -11.00
CA ALA A 356 -8.21 -20.13 -10.83
C ALA A 356 -9.39 -19.94 -9.88
N MET A 357 -10.46 -20.72 -10.09
CA MET A 357 -11.66 -20.68 -9.22
C MET A 357 -11.31 -20.97 -7.76
N ARG A 358 -10.61 -22.08 -7.49
CA ARG A 358 -10.25 -22.46 -6.11
C ARG A 358 -9.37 -21.38 -5.44
N ALA A 359 -8.41 -20.82 -6.17
CA ALA A 359 -7.54 -19.79 -5.64
C ALA A 359 -8.31 -18.50 -5.31
N LEU A 360 -9.22 -18.07 -6.21
CA LEU A 360 -10.03 -16.86 -6.02
C LEU A 360 -11.09 -17.04 -4.94
N GLU A 361 -11.74 -18.20 -4.85
CA GLU A 361 -12.67 -18.54 -3.78
C GLU A 361 -11.96 -18.50 -2.42
N TRP A 362 -10.78 -19.10 -2.31
CA TRP A 362 -9.98 -19.05 -1.10
C TRP A 362 -9.64 -17.60 -0.72
N PHE A 363 -9.16 -16.80 -1.68
CA PHE A 363 -8.86 -15.38 -1.47
C PHE A 363 -10.09 -14.62 -0.96
N LEU A 364 -11.25 -14.78 -1.60
CA LEU A 364 -12.49 -14.08 -1.22
C LEU A 364 -13.02 -14.44 0.17
N ILE A 365 -12.77 -15.67 0.62
CA ILE A 365 -13.15 -16.13 1.97
C ILE A 365 -12.28 -15.46 3.04
N HIS A 366 -10.97 -15.29 2.79
CA HIS A 366 -10.01 -14.83 3.81
C HIS A 366 -9.67 -13.33 3.72
N ALA A 367 -10.03 -12.65 2.64
CA ALA A 367 -9.69 -11.25 2.37
C ALA A 367 -10.88 -10.32 2.66
N GLU A 368 -11.37 -10.22 3.91
CA GLU A 368 -12.61 -9.50 4.24
C GLU A 368 -12.57 -8.02 3.82
N ASP A 369 -11.47 -7.31 4.13
CA ASP A 369 -11.31 -5.87 3.87
C ASP A 369 -10.28 -5.55 2.77
N ASP A 370 -9.91 -6.51 1.92
CA ASP A 370 -8.92 -6.30 0.86
C ASP A 370 -9.51 -5.55 -0.34
N GLY A 371 -8.88 -4.44 -0.72
CA GLY A 371 -9.31 -3.61 -1.85
C GLY A 371 -9.33 -4.32 -3.22
N ARG A 372 -8.72 -5.52 -3.31
CA ARG A 372 -8.70 -6.35 -4.54
C ARG A 372 -9.92 -7.26 -4.68
N ARG A 373 -10.79 -7.33 -3.67
CA ARG A 373 -12.00 -8.20 -3.71
C ARG A 373 -12.83 -7.98 -4.97
N GLY A 374 -13.02 -6.72 -5.37
CA GLY A 374 -13.76 -6.41 -6.59
C GLY A 374 -13.16 -7.08 -7.83
N ARG A 375 -11.83 -6.97 -7.99
CA ARG A 375 -11.11 -7.62 -9.09
C ARG A 375 -11.16 -9.15 -9.01
N ALA A 376 -11.07 -9.70 -7.80
CA ALA A 376 -11.19 -11.15 -7.57
C ALA A 376 -12.57 -11.68 -7.97
N TYR A 377 -13.64 -10.95 -7.64
CA TYR A 377 -15.00 -11.32 -8.09
C TYR A 377 -15.13 -11.27 -9.61
N VAL A 378 -14.49 -10.31 -10.29
CA VAL A 378 -14.49 -10.26 -11.76
C VAL A 378 -13.79 -11.48 -12.35
N LEU A 379 -12.59 -11.80 -11.87
CA LEU A 379 -11.84 -12.97 -12.31
C LEU A 379 -12.58 -14.29 -12.04
N LEU A 380 -13.23 -14.39 -10.88
CA LEU A 380 -14.05 -15.56 -10.53
C LEU A 380 -15.27 -15.66 -11.45
N ALA A 381 -15.92 -14.56 -11.76
CA ALA A 381 -17.05 -14.53 -12.68
C ALA A 381 -16.62 -14.92 -14.11
N GLU A 382 -15.47 -14.46 -14.59
CA GLU A 382 -14.89 -14.88 -15.87
C GLU A 382 -14.55 -16.38 -15.86
N SER A 383 -14.03 -16.89 -14.74
CA SER A 383 -13.75 -18.33 -14.58
C SER A 383 -15.03 -19.17 -14.67
N TYR A 384 -16.10 -18.73 -14.01
CA TYR A 384 -17.42 -19.38 -14.12
C TYR A 384 -17.99 -19.31 -15.54
N LEU A 385 -17.86 -18.17 -16.24
CA LEU A 385 -18.27 -18.06 -17.66
C LEU A 385 -17.51 -19.04 -18.55
N ALA A 386 -16.20 -19.18 -18.36
CA ALA A 386 -15.38 -20.12 -19.13
C ALA A 386 -15.84 -21.58 -18.95
N GLN A 387 -16.43 -21.91 -17.81
CA GLN A 387 -17.04 -23.22 -17.54
C GLN A 387 -18.55 -23.28 -17.82
N GLN A 388 -19.13 -22.27 -18.46
CA GLN A 388 -20.55 -22.17 -18.75
C GLN A 388 -21.47 -22.21 -17.49
N ARG A 389 -20.91 -21.86 -16.33
CA ARG A 389 -21.63 -21.77 -15.05
C ARG A 389 -22.27 -20.38 -14.91
N PHE A 390 -23.24 -20.09 -15.77
CA PHE A 390 -23.79 -18.74 -15.95
C PHE A 390 -24.43 -18.14 -14.69
N VAL A 391 -25.13 -18.98 -13.88
CA VAL A 391 -25.74 -18.51 -12.62
C VAL A 391 -24.69 -18.02 -11.63
N GLN A 392 -23.60 -18.77 -11.45
CA GLN A 392 -22.50 -18.38 -10.57
C GLN A 392 -21.74 -17.17 -11.13
N ALA A 393 -21.49 -17.14 -12.45
CA ALA A 393 -20.87 -15.98 -13.11
C ALA A 393 -21.69 -14.71 -12.88
N ARG A 394 -23.02 -14.82 -13.01
CA ARG A 394 -23.93 -13.71 -12.74
C ARG A 394 -23.86 -13.25 -11.27
N ALA A 395 -23.93 -14.18 -10.33
CA ALA A 395 -23.86 -13.86 -8.91
C ALA A 395 -22.56 -13.13 -8.55
N ALA A 396 -21.40 -13.66 -8.97
CA ALA A 396 -20.10 -13.05 -8.72
C ALA A 396 -19.97 -11.66 -9.38
N SER A 397 -20.47 -11.48 -10.61
CA SER A 397 -20.46 -10.18 -11.30
C SER A 397 -21.37 -9.15 -10.63
N ILE A 398 -22.51 -9.58 -10.05
CA ILE A 398 -23.39 -8.70 -9.26
C ILE A 398 -22.67 -8.23 -7.98
N GLU A 399 -21.96 -9.11 -7.29
CA GLU A 399 -21.18 -8.73 -6.10
C GLU A 399 -20.09 -7.72 -6.45
N ALA A 400 -19.29 -7.96 -7.52
CA ALA A 400 -18.31 -7.01 -8.01
C ALA A 400 -18.94 -5.64 -8.33
N ARG A 401 -20.11 -5.66 -9.00
CA ARG A 401 -20.80 -4.45 -9.44
C ARG A 401 -21.43 -3.65 -8.30
N LYS A 402 -22.13 -4.33 -7.37
CA LYS A 402 -22.86 -3.64 -6.30
C LYS A 402 -21.96 -3.10 -5.21
N ARG A 403 -20.89 -3.80 -4.88
CA ARG A 403 -20.07 -3.46 -3.70
C ARG A 403 -18.72 -2.82 -4.04
N HIS A 404 -18.19 -3.07 -5.24
CA HIS A 404 -16.80 -2.75 -5.56
C HIS A 404 -16.61 -1.89 -6.82
N LEU A 405 -17.68 -1.52 -7.52
CA LEU A 405 -17.54 -0.76 -8.77
C LEU A 405 -16.97 0.66 -8.54
N VAL A 406 -17.34 1.27 -7.42
CA VAL A 406 -16.81 2.58 -7.01
C VAL A 406 -15.35 2.40 -6.58
N GLY A 407 -14.43 3.17 -7.20
CA GLY A 407 -12.99 3.05 -6.96
C GLY A 407 -12.26 1.98 -7.81
N MET A 408 -13.00 1.18 -8.58
CA MET A 408 -12.39 0.24 -9.51
C MET A 408 -11.86 0.97 -10.76
N PRO A 409 -10.66 0.64 -11.28
CA PRO A 409 -10.14 1.18 -12.54
C PRO A 409 -11.11 0.96 -13.71
N SER A 410 -11.07 1.84 -14.72
CA SER A 410 -12.02 1.84 -15.85
C SER A 410 -12.03 0.51 -16.60
N ASP A 411 -10.88 -0.07 -16.88
CA ASP A 411 -10.73 -1.37 -17.55
C ASP A 411 -11.42 -2.51 -16.77
N TRP A 412 -11.28 -2.53 -15.45
CA TRP A 412 -11.93 -3.51 -14.57
C TRP A 412 -13.43 -3.29 -14.45
N ARG A 413 -13.88 -2.03 -14.45
CA ARG A 413 -15.32 -1.72 -14.52
C ARG A 413 -15.94 -2.27 -15.80
N GLN A 414 -15.29 -2.06 -16.94
CA GLN A 414 -15.72 -2.58 -18.23
C GLN A 414 -15.75 -4.12 -18.25
N ARG A 415 -14.70 -4.78 -17.71
CA ARG A 415 -14.69 -6.24 -17.57
C ARG A 415 -15.86 -6.74 -16.74
N THR A 416 -16.14 -6.09 -15.59
CA THR A 416 -17.28 -6.41 -14.72
C THR A 416 -18.59 -6.37 -15.48
N LEU A 417 -18.83 -5.30 -16.23
CA LEU A 417 -20.06 -5.11 -16.98
C LEU A 417 -20.19 -6.09 -18.15
N ARG A 418 -19.09 -6.39 -18.85
CA ARG A 418 -19.08 -7.41 -19.93
C ARG A 418 -19.42 -8.81 -19.40
N VAL A 419 -18.82 -9.21 -18.27
CA VAL A 419 -19.07 -10.50 -17.65
C VAL A 419 -20.51 -10.61 -17.18
N TRP A 420 -21.01 -9.57 -16.52
CA TRP A 420 -22.39 -9.48 -16.09
C TRP A 420 -23.34 -9.59 -17.29
N ALA A 421 -23.11 -8.83 -18.36
CA ALA A 421 -23.93 -8.86 -19.55
C ALA A 421 -23.93 -10.23 -20.24
N ARG A 422 -22.75 -10.84 -20.44
CA ARG A 422 -22.63 -12.18 -21.02
C ARG A 422 -23.37 -13.23 -20.21
N SER A 423 -23.26 -13.19 -18.90
CA SER A 423 -23.97 -14.14 -18.02
C SER A 423 -25.50 -13.93 -18.09
N ALA A 424 -25.98 -12.69 -18.12
CA ALA A 424 -27.39 -12.36 -18.25
C ALA A 424 -27.96 -12.81 -19.60
N LEU A 425 -27.25 -12.55 -20.70
CA LEU A 425 -27.64 -13.00 -22.04
C LEU A 425 -27.69 -14.51 -22.13
N ALA A 426 -26.72 -15.23 -21.58
CA ALA A 426 -26.68 -16.68 -21.56
C ALA A 426 -27.84 -17.30 -20.73
N LEU A 427 -28.32 -16.58 -19.71
CA LEU A 427 -29.49 -16.97 -18.90
C LEU A 427 -30.85 -16.59 -19.55
N GLY A 428 -30.81 -15.96 -20.73
CA GLY A 428 -32.04 -15.54 -21.45
C GLY A 428 -32.61 -14.21 -20.99
N GLU A 429 -31.94 -13.47 -20.11
CA GLU A 429 -32.37 -12.16 -19.58
C GLU A 429 -32.00 -11.00 -20.53
N LYS A 430 -32.17 -11.20 -21.85
CA LYS A 430 -31.64 -10.30 -22.90
C LYS A 430 -32.16 -8.87 -22.77
N GLU A 431 -33.46 -8.70 -22.64
CA GLU A 431 -34.07 -7.37 -22.66
C GLU A 431 -33.63 -6.52 -21.45
N SER A 432 -33.62 -7.10 -20.26
CA SER A 432 -33.18 -6.40 -19.06
C SER A 432 -31.68 -6.03 -19.13
N ALA A 433 -30.85 -6.91 -19.71
CA ALA A 433 -29.44 -6.65 -19.91
C ALA A 433 -29.22 -5.51 -20.92
N PHE A 434 -29.95 -5.50 -22.02
CA PHE A 434 -29.84 -4.43 -23.03
C PHE A 434 -30.30 -3.08 -22.49
N VAL A 435 -31.47 -3.00 -21.83
CA VAL A 435 -31.95 -1.74 -21.25
C VAL A 435 -30.98 -1.15 -20.24
N GLU A 436 -30.41 -1.97 -19.37
CA GLU A 436 -29.48 -1.50 -18.36
C GLU A 436 -28.14 -1.05 -18.95
N LEU A 437 -27.61 -1.78 -19.93
CA LEU A 437 -26.39 -1.40 -20.64
C LEU A 437 -26.58 -0.15 -21.49
N GLU A 438 -27.70 0.00 -22.19
CA GLU A 438 -28.01 1.21 -22.96
C GLU A 438 -28.02 2.46 -22.09
N GLN A 439 -28.62 2.40 -20.91
CA GLN A 439 -28.61 3.54 -19.98
C GLN A 439 -27.19 3.96 -19.55
N MET A 440 -26.27 3.00 -19.43
CA MET A 440 -24.87 3.28 -19.11
C MET A 440 -24.10 3.86 -20.30
N VAL A 441 -24.30 3.29 -21.47
CA VAL A 441 -23.62 3.64 -22.71
C VAL A 441 -24.04 5.01 -23.25
N LEU A 442 -25.31 5.36 -23.14
CA LEU A 442 -25.83 6.66 -23.58
C LEU A 442 -25.23 7.85 -22.80
N ARG A 443 -24.58 7.59 -21.66
CA ARG A 443 -23.79 8.61 -20.93
C ARG A 443 -22.40 8.85 -21.54
N GLY A 444 -21.97 8.07 -22.52
CA GLY A 444 -20.70 8.24 -23.25
C GLY A 444 -19.44 7.86 -22.47
N GLU A 445 -19.58 7.31 -21.27
CA GLU A 445 -18.45 7.05 -20.36
C GLU A 445 -17.64 5.79 -20.72
N GLU A 446 -18.21 4.85 -21.50
CA GLU A 446 -17.63 3.51 -21.70
C GLU A 446 -17.68 3.08 -23.20
N PRO A 447 -16.80 3.64 -24.06
CA PRO A 447 -16.90 3.42 -25.51
C PRO A 447 -16.69 1.97 -25.96
N GLU A 448 -15.85 1.21 -25.27
CA GLU A 448 -15.65 -0.23 -25.60
C GLU A 448 -16.83 -1.11 -25.18
N LEU A 449 -17.51 -0.75 -24.09
CA LEU A 449 -18.75 -1.41 -23.67
C LEU A 449 -19.86 -1.13 -24.69
N SER A 450 -19.90 0.09 -25.25
CA SER A 450 -20.82 0.46 -26.32
C SER A 450 -20.62 -0.43 -27.54
N LEU A 451 -19.39 -0.61 -28.00
CA LEU A 451 -19.07 -1.49 -29.12
C LEU A 451 -19.44 -2.96 -28.84
N PHE A 452 -19.20 -3.42 -27.62
CA PHE A 452 -19.64 -4.76 -27.19
C PHE A 452 -21.17 -4.90 -27.24
N LEU A 453 -21.90 -3.92 -26.74
CA LEU A 453 -23.36 -3.91 -26.75
C LEU A 453 -23.90 -3.92 -28.20
N VAL A 454 -23.32 -3.12 -29.08
CA VAL A 454 -23.65 -3.11 -30.51
C VAL A 454 -23.49 -4.51 -31.13
N ASP A 455 -22.38 -5.21 -30.81
CA ASP A 455 -22.17 -6.57 -31.31
C ASP A 455 -23.26 -7.55 -30.83
N GLN A 456 -23.65 -7.47 -29.55
CA GLN A 456 -24.70 -8.32 -29.01
C GLN A 456 -26.07 -8.03 -29.67
N MET A 457 -26.38 -6.75 -29.89
CA MET A 457 -27.62 -6.34 -30.57
C MET A 457 -27.64 -6.75 -32.04
N LEU A 458 -26.50 -6.65 -32.75
CA LEU A 458 -26.38 -7.18 -34.12
C LEU A 458 -26.60 -8.67 -34.18
N ASN A 459 -26.02 -9.43 -33.25
CA ASN A 459 -26.24 -10.90 -33.18
C ASN A 459 -27.67 -11.26 -32.83
N ASP A 460 -28.40 -10.39 -32.14
CA ASP A 460 -29.82 -10.59 -31.78
C ASP A 460 -30.78 -9.89 -32.76
N HIS A 461 -30.29 -9.43 -33.92
CA HIS A 461 -31.08 -8.80 -34.99
C HIS A 461 -31.80 -7.49 -34.58
N GLN A 462 -31.30 -6.80 -33.53
CA GLN A 462 -31.85 -5.52 -33.06
C GLN A 462 -31.14 -4.34 -33.72
N TRP A 463 -31.19 -4.28 -35.07
CA TRP A 463 -30.38 -3.36 -35.88
C TRP A 463 -30.59 -1.89 -35.53
N GLN A 464 -31.84 -1.45 -35.33
CA GLN A 464 -32.14 -0.04 -35.03
C GLN A 464 -31.52 0.40 -33.66
N ARG A 465 -31.62 -0.49 -32.64
CA ARG A 465 -30.97 -0.22 -31.34
C ARG A 465 -29.44 -0.20 -31.47
N ALA A 466 -28.88 -1.13 -32.25
CA ALA A 466 -27.47 -1.18 -32.53
C ALA A 466 -26.98 0.14 -33.18
N ILE A 467 -27.71 0.65 -34.15
CA ILE A 467 -27.43 1.94 -34.80
C ILE A 467 -27.50 3.09 -33.78
N ALA A 468 -28.53 3.14 -32.96
CA ALA A 468 -28.71 4.18 -31.94
C ALA A 468 -27.54 4.20 -30.93
N VAL A 469 -27.11 3.03 -30.45
CA VAL A 469 -25.94 2.92 -29.54
C VAL A 469 -24.65 3.29 -30.25
N ALA A 470 -24.43 2.83 -31.49
CA ALA A 470 -23.23 3.14 -32.26
C ALA A 470 -23.13 4.64 -32.60
N SER A 471 -24.27 5.33 -32.80
CA SER A 471 -24.32 6.73 -33.18
C SER A 471 -23.64 7.67 -32.16
N VAL A 472 -23.57 7.31 -30.90
CA VAL A 472 -22.86 8.05 -29.84
C VAL A 472 -21.35 8.09 -30.09
N LEU A 473 -20.81 7.13 -30.85
CA LEU A 473 -19.36 6.99 -31.08
C LEU A 473 -18.90 7.37 -32.48
N ILE A 474 -19.80 7.58 -33.45
CA ILE A 474 -19.42 7.77 -34.86
C ILE A 474 -18.63 9.06 -35.12
N GLU A 475 -18.75 10.09 -34.29
CA GLU A 475 -18.02 11.35 -34.44
C GLU A 475 -16.59 11.29 -33.83
N ARG A 476 -16.20 10.18 -33.21
CA ARG A 476 -14.81 10.03 -32.73
C ARG A 476 -13.84 9.84 -33.89
N GLU A 477 -12.65 10.43 -33.77
CA GLU A 477 -11.58 10.33 -34.77
C GLU A 477 -10.53 9.25 -34.48
N ASP A 478 -10.88 8.29 -33.60
CA ASP A 478 -10.01 7.20 -33.20
C ASP A 478 -10.49 5.85 -33.78
N LYS A 479 -9.74 4.79 -33.47
CA LYS A 479 -10.06 3.41 -33.87
C LYS A 479 -11.46 2.94 -33.40
N ILE A 480 -11.92 3.48 -32.28
CA ILE A 480 -13.27 3.15 -31.75
C ILE A 480 -14.33 3.78 -32.64
N GLY A 481 -14.13 5.01 -33.09
CA GLY A 481 -15.01 5.67 -34.06
C GLY A 481 -15.06 4.93 -35.40
N ASP A 482 -13.93 4.43 -35.90
CA ASP A 482 -13.92 3.62 -37.13
C ASP A 482 -14.70 2.31 -36.96
N LEU A 483 -14.55 1.63 -35.83
CA LEU A 483 -15.31 0.44 -35.52
C LEU A 483 -16.82 0.74 -35.39
N ALA A 484 -17.19 1.85 -34.76
CA ALA A 484 -18.59 2.25 -34.62
C ALA A 484 -19.22 2.56 -35.98
N ARG A 485 -18.53 3.29 -36.86
CA ARG A 485 -18.96 3.55 -38.26
C ARG A 485 -19.16 2.24 -39.04
N PHE A 486 -18.18 1.33 -38.96
CA PHE A 486 -18.28 0.02 -39.60
C PHE A 486 -19.49 -0.77 -39.10
N LYS A 487 -19.70 -0.84 -37.77
CA LYS A 487 -20.83 -1.55 -37.19
C LYS A 487 -22.17 -0.93 -37.54
N THR A 488 -22.24 0.40 -37.63
CA THR A 488 -23.43 1.12 -38.13
C THR A 488 -23.76 0.72 -39.58
N VAL A 489 -22.76 0.72 -40.45
CA VAL A 489 -22.95 0.27 -41.83
C VAL A 489 -23.37 -1.20 -41.89
N LYS A 490 -22.75 -2.07 -41.07
CA LYS A 490 -23.15 -3.47 -40.99
C LYS A 490 -24.58 -3.63 -40.52
N ALA A 491 -25.01 -2.88 -39.50
CA ALA A 491 -26.43 -2.92 -39.02
C ALA A 491 -27.41 -2.51 -40.12
N LEU A 492 -27.09 -1.44 -40.87
CA LEU A 492 -27.91 -1.00 -41.99
C LEU A 492 -27.95 -2.06 -43.10
N TYR A 493 -26.85 -2.72 -43.41
CA TYR A 493 -26.77 -3.79 -44.39
C TYR A 493 -27.61 -5.00 -43.97
N ASP A 494 -27.39 -5.50 -42.75
CA ASP A 494 -28.13 -6.66 -42.25
C ASP A 494 -29.65 -6.38 -42.18
N GLN A 495 -30.04 -5.17 -41.76
CA GLN A 495 -31.44 -4.72 -41.80
C GLN A 495 -32.02 -4.69 -43.22
N ALA A 496 -31.26 -4.16 -44.19
CA ALA A 496 -31.69 -4.12 -45.56
C ALA A 496 -31.81 -5.50 -46.22
N VAL A 497 -30.89 -6.42 -45.85
CA VAL A 497 -30.96 -7.82 -46.28
C VAL A 497 -32.21 -8.51 -45.73
N ALA A 498 -32.47 -8.36 -44.41
CA ALA A 498 -33.60 -8.99 -43.75
C ALA A 498 -34.96 -8.44 -44.21
N GLY A 499 -35.02 -7.13 -44.54
CA GLY A 499 -36.25 -6.48 -45.01
C GLY A 499 -36.45 -6.54 -46.54
N ASP A 500 -35.57 -7.22 -47.28
CA ASP A 500 -35.50 -7.28 -48.73
C ASP A 500 -35.62 -5.89 -49.40
N ASN A 501 -35.07 -4.86 -48.74
CA ASN A 501 -35.08 -3.48 -49.18
C ASN A 501 -33.66 -2.87 -49.20
N MET A 502 -32.95 -3.08 -50.30
CA MET A 502 -31.57 -2.56 -50.51
C MET A 502 -31.51 -1.14 -51.10
N ALA A 503 -32.66 -0.51 -51.43
CA ALA A 503 -32.66 0.70 -52.22
C ALA A 503 -31.89 1.88 -51.59
N ASP A 504 -32.04 2.11 -50.27
CA ASP A 504 -31.50 3.21 -49.54
C ASP A 504 -30.11 2.92 -48.92
N PHE A 505 -29.75 1.65 -48.76
CA PHE A 505 -28.51 1.25 -48.08
C PHE A 505 -27.25 1.84 -48.72
N PRO A 506 -27.03 1.78 -50.07
CA PRO A 506 -25.78 2.28 -50.64
C PRO A 506 -25.57 3.77 -50.37
N SER A 507 -26.61 4.60 -50.43
CA SER A 507 -26.49 6.04 -50.19
C SER A 507 -26.10 6.33 -48.73
N LEU A 508 -26.69 5.63 -47.76
CA LEU A 508 -26.36 5.76 -46.34
C LEU A 508 -24.91 5.29 -46.04
N ALA A 509 -24.52 4.17 -46.61
CA ALA A 509 -23.20 3.61 -46.42
C ALA A 509 -22.08 4.48 -47.05
N ILE A 510 -22.33 5.03 -48.24
CA ILE A 510 -21.41 5.97 -48.93
C ILE A 510 -21.19 7.24 -48.09
N ALA A 511 -22.21 7.74 -47.41
CA ALA A 511 -22.07 8.90 -46.53
C ALA A 511 -21.13 8.65 -45.32
N ILE A 512 -21.06 7.42 -44.85
CA ILE A 512 -20.26 7.02 -43.66
C ILE A 512 -18.85 6.58 -44.06
N ALA A 513 -18.70 5.84 -45.16
CA ALA A 513 -17.46 5.19 -45.59
C ALA A 513 -16.22 6.11 -45.66
N PRO A 514 -16.30 7.36 -46.16
CA PRO A 514 -15.14 8.26 -46.23
C PRO A 514 -14.56 8.66 -44.86
N LYS A 515 -15.39 8.64 -43.81
CA LYS A 515 -14.96 8.97 -42.46
C LYS A 515 -14.19 7.81 -41.77
N VAL A 516 -14.15 6.60 -42.34
CA VAL A 516 -13.41 5.44 -41.81
C VAL A 516 -11.97 5.53 -42.28
N THR A 517 -11.03 5.66 -41.36
CA THR A 517 -9.60 5.77 -41.64
C THR A 517 -8.92 4.40 -41.82
N ASP A 518 -9.42 3.36 -41.14
CA ASP A 518 -8.93 2.00 -41.29
C ASP A 518 -9.26 1.43 -42.67
N HIS A 519 -8.19 1.12 -43.44
CA HIS A 519 -8.32 0.61 -44.80
C HIS A 519 -9.03 -0.74 -44.89
N ALA A 520 -8.81 -1.64 -43.90
CA ALA A 520 -9.43 -2.96 -43.89
C ALA A 520 -10.94 -2.87 -43.60
N LEU A 521 -11.36 -1.98 -42.72
CA LEU A 521 -12.78 -1.73 -42.44
C LEU A 521 -13.45 -1.05 -43.60
N ARG A 522 -12.77 -0.07 -44.23
CA ARG A 522 -13.28 0.60 -45.45
C ARG A 522 -13.48 -0.37 -46.60
N SER A 523 -12.55 -1.29 -46.81
CA SER A 523 -12.68 -2.35 -47.84
C SER A 523 -13.90 -3.23 -47.59
N LYS A 524 -14.17 -3.62 -46.35
CA LYS A 524 -15.37 -4.39 -45.98
C LYS A 524 -16.67 -3.61 -46.27
N ILE A 525 -16.68 -2.32 -45.96
CA ILE A 525 -17.82 -1.44 -46.30
C ILE A 525 -18.02 -1.38 -47.82
N SER A 526 -16.95 -1.18 -48.59
CA SER A 526 -17.00 -1.18 -50.05
C SER A 526 -17.54 -2.48 -50.62
N THR A 527 -17.18 -3.63 -50.04
CA THR A 527 -17.74 -4.93 -50.43
C THR A 527 -19.25 -5.00 -50.19
N MET A 528 -19.75 -4.61 -49.00
CA MET A 528 -21.20 -4.57 -48.72
C MET A 528 -21.97 -3.64 -49.68
N ILE A 529 -21.39 -2.48 -50.02
CA ILE A 529 -21.97 -1.54 -51.00
C ILE A 529 -22.03 -2.20 -52.41
N GLY A 530 -20.94 -2.88 -52.81
CA GLY A 530 -20.90 -3.62 -54.09
C GLY A 530 -21.93 -4.72 -54.17
N GLU A 531 -22.10 -5.50 -53.10
CA GLU A 531 -23.12 -6.53 -53.01
C GLU A 531 -24.54 -5.95 -53.09
N ALA A 532 -24.80 -4.82 -52.44
CA ALA A 532 -26.07 -4.13 -52.50
C ALA A 532 -26.39 -3.63 -53.93
N TYR A 533 -25.42 -3.00 -54.60
CA TYR A 533 -25.59 -2.59 -55.99
C TYR A 533 -25.80 -3.77 -56.95
N THR A 534 -25.14 -4.90 -56.68
CA THR A 534 -25.38 -6.15 -57.45
C THR A 534 -26.81 -6.61 -57.30
N LYS A 535 -27.38 -6.64 -56.10
CA LYS A 535 -28.79 -6.99 -55.86
C LYS A 535 -29.76 -6.01 -56.50
N LEU A 536 -29.37 -4.72 -56.61
CA LEU A 536 -30.16 -3.69 -57.28
C LEU A 536 -29.98 -3.68 -58.82
N ASN A 537 -29.23 -4.64 -59.36
CA ASN A 537 -28.88 -4.73 -60.81
C ASN A 537 -28.12 -3.50 -61.35
N LYS A 538 -27.40 -2.76 -60.51
CA LYS A 538 -26.56 -1.59 -60.88
C LYS A 538 -25.11 -2.03 -61.01
N LEU A 539 -24.80 -2.83 -62.06
CA LEU A 539 -23.54 -3.52 -62.20
C LEU A 539 -22.30 -2.61 -62.31
N GLU A 540 -22.42 -1.43 -62.95
CA GLU A 540 -21.32 -0.47 -63.03
C GLU A 540 -20.94 0.08 -61.64
N HIS A 541 -21.94 0.49 -60.87
CA HIS A 541 -21.74 0.97 -59.50
C HIS A 541 -21.18 -0.14 -58.59
N ALA A 542 -21.64 -1.40 -58.80
CA ALA A 542 -21.09 -2.53 -58.08
C ALA A 542 -19.61 -2.74 -58.37
N ALA A 543 -19.20 -2.71 -59.63
CA ALA A 543 -17.81 -2.84 -60.02
C ALA A 543 -16.91 -1.72 -59.46
N ASP A 544 -17.38 -0.47 -59.46
CA ASP A 544 -16.70 0.66 -58.85
C ASP A 544 -16.55 0.47 -57.35
N ALA A 545 -17.62 0.09 -56.66
CA ALA A 545 -17.58 -0.18 -55.20
C ALA A 545 -16.59 -1.28 -54.83
N PHE A 546 -16.55 -2.38 -55.56
CA PHE A 546 -15.56 -3.46 -55.34
C PHE A 546 -14.11 -3.02 -55.58
N ARG A 547 -13.88 -1.99 -56.39
CA ARG A 547 -12.58 -1.35 -56.58
C ARG A 547 -12.26 -0.30 -55.50
N GLY A 548 -13.17 -0.07 -54.56
CA GLY A 548 -13.05 0.98 -53.53
C GLY A 548 -13.42 2.39 -54.02
N ILE A 549 -14.01 2.53 -55.21
CA ILE A 549 -14.51 3.80 -55.76
C ILE A 549 -15.96 3.95 -55.31
N LEU A 550 -16.21 4.81 -54.34
CA LEU A 550 -17.53 5.07 -53.77
C LEU A 550 -18.08 6.38 -54.40
N ARG A 551 -19.09 6.28 -55.24
CA ARG A 551 -19.74 7.39 -55.94
C ARG A 551 -21.23 7.43 -55.61
#